data_02dd54d0d3562243bad7c1ada0ba50b8
#
_entry.id   02dd54d0d3562243bad7c1ada0ba50b8
#
_cell.length_a   1.000
_cell.length_b   1.000
_cell.length_c   1.000
_cell.angle_alpha   90.00
_cell.angle_beta   90.00
_cell.angle_gamma   90.00
#
_symmetry.space_group_name_H-M   'P 1'
#
loop_
_entity.id
_entity.type
_entity.pdbx_description
1 polymer ?
#
loop_
_entity_poly.entity_id
_entity_poly.type
_entity_poly.pdbx_seq_one_letter_code
_entity_poly.pdbx_strand_id
1 'polypeptide(L)'
;MTIIITDTNVFIDLINSGAINHFFQLNYDICTTDLVVEEVKIPEQQRQLEFYRENGSLKIISLDSGEIRDAVQLSTQWQLKGIVDKSVLLKAIHLQCVVLSGDGNLRKECQLRGLEVHGTLWVIREIWTSELALPEHLLEMLEALGRNTWLPTKELEKLRREIAEGK
;
A
#
# COMPACT_ATOMS: atom_id res chain seq x y z
N MET A 1 7.17 -16.07 -4.80
CA MET A 1 6.00 -15.18 -4.62
C MET A 1 6.50 -13.75 -4.59
N THR A 2 5.84 -12.83 -5.27
CA THR A 2 6.26 -11.42 -5.32
C THR A 2 6.04 -10.76 -3.98
N ILE A 3 7.06 -10.09 -3.46
CA ILE A 3 6.98 -9.34 -2.20
C ILE A 3 6.41 -7.96 -2.49
N ILE A 4 5.46 -7.54 -1.67
CA ILE A 4 4.89 -6.19 -1.68
C ILE A 4 5.12 -5.54 -0.33
N ILE A 5 5.71 -4.34 -0.31
CA ILE A 5 5.76 -3.49 0.87
C ILE A 5 4.71 -2.39 0.77
N THR A 6 3.89 -2.26 1.82
CA THR A 6 2.72 -1.36 1.82
C THR A 6 2.94 -0.21 2.80
N ASP A 7 2.66 1.00 2.33
CA ASP A 7 2.68 2.25 3.09
C ASP A 7 1.35 2.49 3.81
N THR A 8 1.35 3.36 4.81
CA THR A 8 0.22 3.67 5.70
C THR A 8 -1.04 4.08 4.94
N ASN A 9 -0.92 4.99 3.98
CA ASN A 9 -2.08 5.53 3.27
C ASN A 9 -2.85 4.46 2.49
N VAL A 10 -2.16 3.48 1.89
CA VAL A 10 -2.80 2.39 1.17
C VAL A 10 -3.55 1.46 2.13
N PHE A 11 -2.98 1.13 3.30
CA PHE A 11 -3.73 0.36 4.30
C PHE A 11 -4.99 1.07 4.74
N ILE A 12 -4.92 2.37 5.04
CA ILE A 12 -6.08 3.18 5.45
C ILE A 12 -7.15 3.17 4.36
N ASP A 13 -6.77 3.36 3.10
CA ASP A 13 -7.67 3.32 1.96
C ASP A 13 -8.36 1.96 1.82
N LEU A 14 -7.59 0.86 1.91
CA LEU A 14 -8.13 -0.50 1.78
C LEU A 14 -9.06 -0.88 2.94
N ILE A 15 -8.75 -0.44 4.14
CA ILE A 15 -9.62 -0.65 5.31
C ILE A 15 -10.91 0.14 5.15
N ASN A 16 -10.82 1.44 4.85
CA ASN A 16 -11.98 2.31 4.75
C ASN A 16 -12.90 1.97 3.57
N SER A 17 -12.37 1.37 2.51
CA SER A 17 -13.17 0.91 1.37
C SER A 17 -13.71 -0.52 1.50
N GLY A 18 -13.31 -1.25 2.54
CA GLY A 18 -13.66 -2.67 2.71
C GLY A 18 -12.87 -3.64 1.84
N ALA A 19 -11.82 -3.16 1.15
CA ALA A 19 -11.01 -3.98 0.25
C ALA A 19 -9.91 -4.79 0.96
N ILE A 20 -9.63 -4.52 2.23
CA ILE A 20 -8.48 -5.08 2.96
C ILE A 20 -8.48 -6.61 3.00
N ASN A 21 -9.65 -7.24 3.18
CA ASN A 21 -9.76 -8.71 3.21
C ASN A 21 -9.40 -9.34 1.86
N HIS A 22 -9.84 -8.74 0.75
CA HIS A 22 -9.53 -9.21 -0.60
C HIS A 22 -8.05 -8.97 -0.95
N PHE A 23 -7.46 -7.87 -0.46
CA PHE A 23 -6.04 -7.60 -0.61
C PHE A 23 -5.17 -8.73 -0.04
N PHE A 24 -5.47 -9.20 1.16
CA PHE A 24 -4.73 -10.32 1.76
C PHE A 24 -5.04 -11.69 1.17
N GLN A 25 -6.01 -11.80 0.26
CA GLN A 25 -6.26 -13.01 -0.53
C GLN A 25 -5.48 -13.04 -1.86
N LEU A 26 -4.89 -11.92 -2.27
CA LEU A 26 -4.00 -11.88 -3.43
C LEU A 26 -2.76 -12.74 -3.22
N ASN A 27 -2.24 -13.31 -4.29
CA ASN A 27 -1.08 -14.21 -4.23
C ASN A 27 0.25 -13.44 -4.14
N TYR A 28 0.40 -12.63 -3.08
CA TYR A 28 1.59 -11.84 -2.79
C TYR A 28 2.10 -12.09 -1.37
N ASP A 29 3.41 -11.92 -1.15
CA ASP A 29 4.02 -11.82 0.18
C ASP A 29 3.91 -10.37 0.67
N ILE A 30 2.91 -10.08 1.50
CA ILE A 30 2.62 -8.71 1.94
C ILE A 30 3.41 -8.41 3.21
N CYS A 31 4.17 -7.33 3.19
CA CYS A 31 4.90 -6.83 4.35
C CYS A 31 4.73 -5.31 4.52
N THR A 32 5.13 -4.84 5.68
CA THR A 32 5.25 -3.41 6.00
C THR A 32 6.29 -3.19 7.09
N THR A 33 6.61 -1.94 7.41
CA THR A 33 7.50 -1.63 8.52
C THR A 33 6.71 -1.44 9.83
N ASP A 34 7.37 -1.66 10.96
CA ASP A 34 6.82 -1.35 12.29
C ASP A 34 6.41 0.12 12.41
N LEU A 35 7.19 1.04 11.82
CA LEU A 35 6.88 2.48 11.80
C LEU A 35 5.58 2.80 11.06
N VAL A 36 5.25 2.07 9.98
CA VAL A 36 3.96 2.19 9.28
C VAL A 36 2.82 1.76 10.21
N VAL A 37 2.97 0.64 10.90
CA VAL A 37 1.94 0.16 11.84
C VAL A 37 1.73 1.14 12.97
N GLU A 38 2.80 1.71 13.53
CA GLU A 38 2.74 2.73 14.58
C GLU A 38 2.09 4.04 14.11
N GLU A 39 2.14 4.37 12.83
CA GLU A 39 1.50 5.55 12.25
C GLU A 39 -0.02 5.43 12.17
N VAL A 40 -0.56 4.22 12.11
CA VAL A 40 -2.00 3.98 12.12
C VAL A 40 -2.53 4.24 13.53
N LYS A 41 -3.35 5.30 13.72
CA LYS A 41 -3.80 5.75 15.05
C LYS A 41 -5.23 5.34 15.40
N ILE A 42 -6.04 5.00 14.41
CA ILE A 42 -7.45 4.64 14.64
C ILE A 42 -7.51 3.20 15.18
N PRO A 43 -8.07 2.96 16.39
CA PRO A 43 -8.05 1.64 17.03
C PRO A 43 -8.66 0.53 16.18
N GLU A 44 -9.72 0.81 15.43
CA GLU A 44 -10.34 -0.16 14.54
C GLU A 44 -9.42 -0.60 13.40
N GLN A 45 -8.70 0.34 12.81
CA GLN A 45 -7.71 0.05 11.77
C GLN A 45 -6.53 -0.73 12.34
N GLN A 46 -6.06 -0.38 13.53
CA GLN A 46 -5.01 -1.14 14.23
C GLN A 46 -5.42 -2.58 14.47
N ARG A 47 -6.66 -2.82 14.95
CA ARG A 47 -7.18 -4.19 15.17
C ARG A 47 -7.20 -5.01 13.89
N GLN A 48 -7.58 -4.42 12.77
CA GLN A 48 -7.60 -5.13 11.49
C GLN A 48 -6.18 -5.51 11.04
N LEU A 49 -5.20 -4.61 11.13
CA LEU A 49 -3.81 -4.93 10.78
C LEU A 49 -3.22 -6.00 11.73
N GLU A 50 -3.53 -5.92 13.03
CA GLU A 50 -3.11 -6.91 14.01
C GLU A 50 -3.67 -8.30 13.70
N PHE A 51 -4.93 -8.41 13.29
CA PHE A 51 -5.53 -9.67 12.86
C PHE A 51 -4.73 -10.32 11.72
N TYR A 52 -4.32 -9.53 10.69
CA TYR A 52 -3.52 -10.06 9.58
C TYR A 52 -2.07 -10.36 9.97
N ARG A 53 -1.52 -9.66 10.95
CA ARG A 53 -0.23 -9.99 11.55
C ARG A 53 -0.28 -11.32 12.29
N GLU A 54 -1.27 -11.51 13.15
CA GLU A 54 -1.43 -12.72 13.97
C GLU A 54 -1.67 -13.99 13.14
N ASN A 55 -2.43 -13.89 12.06
CA ASN A 55 -2.68 -15.03 11.17
C ASN A 55 -1.56 -15.26 10.13
N GLY A 56 -0.50 -14.45 10.16
CA GLY A 56 0.66 -14.59 9.30
C GLY A 56 0.52 -14.03 7.87
N SER A 57 -0.60 -13.38 7.54
CA SER A 57 -0.83 -12.78 6.23
C SER A 57 -0.05 -11.46 6.04
N LEU A 58 0.23 -10.74 7.13
CA LEU A 58 1.03 -9.52 7.14
C LEU A 58 2.34 -9.74 7.89
N LYS A 59 3.47 -9.56 7.20
CA LYS A 59 4.80 -9.59 7.80
C LYS A 59 5.21 -8.17 8.20
N ILE A 60 5.57 -7.96 9.47
CA ILE A 60 6.11 -6.68 9.96
C ILE A 60 7.62 -6.79 10.04
N ILE A 61 8.33 -5.87 9.41
CA ILE A 61 9.78 -5.81 9.36
C ILE A 61 10.27 -4.52 10.01
N SER A 62 11.26 -4.65 10.91
CA SER A 62 11.86 -3.50 11.59
C SER A 62 13.17 -3.09 10.90
N LEU A 63 13.50 -1.82 11.01
CA LEU A 63 14.82 -1.33 10.65
C LEU A 63 15.83 -1.74 11.72
N ASP A 64 16.97 -2.27 11.31
CA ASP A 64 18.09 -2.43 12.23
C ASP A 64 18.81 -1.10 12.50
N SER A 65 19.78 -1.10 13.43
CA SER A 65 20.50 0.11 13.82
C SER A 65 21.34 0.71 12.68
N GLY A 66 21.82 -0.11 11.75
CA GLY A 66 22.53 0.34 10.54
C GLY A 66 21.58 1.03 9.57
N GLU A 67 20.44 0.41 9.30
CA GLU A 67 19.39 0.93 8.44
C GLU A 67 18.80 2.24 8.98
N ILE A 68 18.65 2.38 10.30
CA ILE A 68 18.20 3.64 10.93
C ILE A 68 19.22 4.74 10.67
N ARG A 69 20.52 4.46 10.83
CA ARG A 69 21.59 5.43 10.51
C ARG A 69 21.57 5.82 9.05
N ASP A 70 21.42 4.86 8.14
CA ASP A 70 21.34 5.10 6.71
C ASP A 70 20.11 5.96 6.37
N ALA A 71 18.95 5.67 6.95
CA ALA A 71 17.74 6.47 6.78
C ALA A 71 17.93 7.93 7.23
N VAL A 72 18.69 8.16 8.29
CA VAL A 72 19.03 9.51 8.79
C VAL A 72 20.05 10.20 7.89
N GLN A 73 21.14 9.53 7.49
CA GLN A 73 22.18 10.10 6.65
C GLN A 73 21.72 10.39 5.23
N LEU A 74 20.96 9.47 4.62
CA LEU A 74 20.40 9.63 3.28
C LEU A 74 19.23 10.62 3.22
N SER A 75 18.74 11.04 4.39
CA SER A 75 17.60 11.96 4.48
C SER A 75 17.84 13.33 3.83
N THR A 76 19.10 13.75 3.68
CA THR A 76 19.47 14.99 2.99
C THR A 76 19.40 14.86 1.47
N GLN A 77 19.47 13.64 0.93
CA GLN A 77 19.45 13.32 -0.50
C GLN A 77 18.06 12.93 -1.01
N TRP A 78 17.19 12.47 -0.12
CA TRP A 78 15.83 12.03 -0.47
C TRP A 78 14.82 13.15 -0.25
N GLN A 79 13.89 13.30 -1.18
CA GLN A 79 12.76 14.23 -1.04
C GLN A 79 11.66 13.70 -0.10
N LEU A 80 12.04 12.89 0.89
CA LEU A 80 11.16 12.32 1.90
C LEU A 80 11.33 13.06 3.23
N LYS A 81 10.22 13.54 3.79
CA LYS A 81 10.24 14.29 5.05
C LYS A 81 10.15 13.38 6.28
N GLY A 82 9.37 12.30 6.20
CA GLY A 82 9.07 11.42 7.33
C GLY A 82 10.00 10.22 7.43
N ILE A 83 10.25 9.75 8.65
CA ILE A 83 11.00 8.51 8.90
C ILE A 83 10.22 7.27 8.40
N VAL A 84 8.89 7.33 8.40
CA VAL A 84 8.02 6.25 7.93
C VAL A 84 8.26 5.99 6.45
N ASP A 85 8.17 7.01 5.59
CA ASP A 85 8.43 6.90 4.14
C ASP A 85 9.85 6.39 3.86
N LYS A 86 10.83 6.88 4.64
CA LYS A 86 12.23 6.43 4.53
C LYS A 86 12.37 4.96 4.87
N SER A 87 11.66 4.49 5.88
CA SER A 87 11.68 3.08 6.28
C SER A 87 11.14 2.18 5.17
N VAL A 88 10.03 2.58 4.55
CA VAL A 88 9.42 1.86 3.42
C VAL A 88 10.39 1.82 2.24
N LEU A 89 10.95 2.98 1.83
CA LEU A 89 11.89 3.06 0.72
C LEU A 89 13.14 2.21 0.95
N LEU A 90 13.75 2.31 2.14
CA LEU A 90 14.95 1.56 2.48
C LEU A 90 14.73 0.05 2.42
N LYS A 91 13.63 -0.43 3.02
CA LYS A 91 13.25 -1.85 2.94
C LYS A 91 12.93 -2.29 1.52
N ALA A 92 12.26 -1.44 0.73
CA ALA A 92 11.98 -1.73 -0.67
C ALA A 92 13.27 -1.89 -1.50
N ILE A 93 14.27 -1.04 -1.26
CA ILE A 93 15.60 -1.15 -1.90
C ILE A 93 16.27 -2.47 -1.52
N HIS A 94 16.30 -2.83 -0.23
CA HIS A 94 16.94 -4.04 0.23
C HIS A 94 16.24 -5.31 -0.27
N LEU A 95 14.92 -5.31 -0.29
CA LEU A 95 14.11 -6.46 -0.73
C LEU A 95 13.93 -6.52 -2.25
N GLN A 96 14.24 -5.45 -2.99
CA GLN A 96 13.96 -5.31 -4.43
C GLN A 96 12.51 -5.69 -4.74
N CYS A 97 11.57 -5.12 -4.00
CA CYS A 97 10.15 -5.49 -4.01
C CYS A 97 9.25 -4.38 -4.58
N VAL A 98 7.99 -4.72 -4.82
CA VAL A 98 6.95 -3.77 -5.24
C VAL A 98 6.55 -2.91 -4.04
N VAL A 99 6.37 -1.61 -4.26
CA VAL A 99 5.91 -0.65 -3.24
C VAL A 99 4.47 -0.28 -3.50
N LEU A 100 3.65 -0.28 -2.47
CA LEU A 100 2.31 0.30 -2.51
C LEU A 100 2.30 1.60 -1.71
N SER A 101 2.13 2.73 -2.40
CA SER A 101 2.00 4.05 -1.79
C SER A 101 1.19 5.00 -2.66
N GLY A 102 0.39 5.86 -2.02
CA GLY A 102 -0.28 7.00 -2.64
C GLY A 102 0.55 8.29 -2.54
N ASP A 103 1.63 8.31 -1.74
CA ASP A 103 2.47 9.50 -1.57
C ASP A 103 3.32 9.80 -2.81
N GLY A 104 3.17 11.00 -3.35
CA GLY A 104 3.85 11.40 -4.59
C GLY A 104 5.38 11.45 -4.47
N ASN A 105 5.92 11.83 -3.32
CA ASN A 105 7.35 11.90 -3.10
C ASN A 105 7.96 10.51 -2.97
N LEU A 106 7.32 9.62 -2.18
CA LEU A 106 7.76 8.24 -2.06
C LEU A 106 7.70 7.51 -3.41
N ARG A 107 6.63 7.70 -4.17
CA ARG A 107 6.51 7.13 -5.54
C ARG A 107 7.63 7.59 -6.45
N LYS A 108 7.94 8.89 -6.45
CA LYS A 108 9.04 9.47 -7.24
C LYS A 108 10.39 8.87 -6.85
N GLU A 109 10.67 8.75 -5.55
CA GLU A 109 11.91 8.17 -5.05
C GLU A 109 12.05 6.68 -5.42
N CYS A 110 10.95 5.92 -5.39
CA CYS A 110 10.93 4.54 -5.88
C CYS A 110 11.26 4.46 -7.37
N GLN A 111 10.62 5.29 -8.20
CA GLN A 111 10.83 5.31 -9.66
C GLN A 111 12.27 5.67 -10.03
N LEU A 112 12.88 6.65 -9.34
CA LEU A 112 14.28 7.05 -9.54
C LEU A 112 15.27 5.89 -9.27
N ARG A 113 14.86 4.89 -8.49
CA ARG A 113 15.67 3.69 -8.16
C ARG A 113 15.26 2.45 -8.93
N GLY A 114 14.37 2.61 -9.91
CA GLY A 114 13.88 1.49 -10.71
C GLY A 114 13.00 0.51 -9.95
N LEU A 115 12.44 0.92 -8.79
CA LEU A 115 11.48 0.11 -8.05
C LEU A 115 10.08 0.27 -8.66
N GLU A 116 9.37 -0.85 -8.76
CA GLU A 116 7.97 -0.87 -9.15
C GLU A 116 7.11 -0.29 -8.03
N VAL A 117 6.22 0.66 -8.35
CA VAL A 117 5.37 1.33 -7.37
C VAL A 117 3.96 1.53 -7.89
N HIS A 118 2.99 1.16 -7.07
CA HIS A 118 1.56 1.29 -7.36
C HIS A 118 0.81 1.98 -6.23
N GLY A 119 -0.44 2.36 -6.49
CA GLY A 119 -1.35 2.93 -5.51
C GLY A 119 -2.56 2.02 -5.25
N THR A 120 -3.50 2.51 -4.45
CA THR A 120 -4.69 1.77 -4.03
C THR A 120 -5.54 1.28 -5.21
N LEU A 121 -5.67 2.06 -6.28
CA LEU A 121 -6.47 1.65 -7.45
C LEU A 121 -5.89 0.45 -8.20
N TRP A 122 -4.57 0.29 -8.18
CA TRP A 122 -3.93 -0.91 -8.72
C TRP A 122 -4.35 -2.15 -7.91
N VAL A 123 -4.42 -2.04 -6.58
CA VAL A 123 -4.90 -3.15 -5.73
C VAL A 123 -6.34 -3.55 -6.08
N ILE A 124 -7.23 -2.58 -6.29
CA ILE A 124 -8.61 -2.88 -6.73
C ILE A 124 -8.61 -3.60 -8.08
N ARG A 125 -7.73 -3.21 -9.00
CA ARG A 125 -7.58 -3.90 -10.29
C ARG A 125 -7.10 -5.34 -10.12
N GLU A 126 -6.11 -5.59 -9.25
CA GLU A 126 -5.63 -6.93 -8.94
C GLU A 126 -6.72 -7.82 -8.33
N ILE A 127 -7.53 -7.28 -7.42
CA ILE A 127 -8.69 -7.97 -6.83
C ILE A 127 -9.68 -8.35 -7.93
N TRP A 128 -9.95 -7.45 -8.86
CA TRP A 128 -10.86 -7.68 -9.98
C TRP A 128 -10.33 -8.75 -10.94
N THR A 129 -9.10 -8.61 -11.40
CA THR A 129 -8.47 -9.54 -12.36
C THR A 129 -8.21 -10.92 -11.76
N SER A 130 -8.10 -11.01 -10.44
CA SER A 130 -8.01 -12.28 -9.70
C SER A 130 -9.38 -12.88 -9.34
N GLU A 131 -10.48 -12.25 -9.77
CA GLU A 131 -11.87 -12.70 -9.54
C GLU A 131 -12.21 -12.89 -8.05
N LEU A 132 -11.57 -12.12 -7.16
CA LEU A 132 -11.75 -12.23 -5.71
C LEU A 132 -12.98 -11.49 -5.19
N ALA A 133 -13.59 -10.61 -5.98
CA ALA A 133 -14.80 -9.89 -5.62
C ALA A 133 -15.71 -9.72 -6.84
N LEU A 134 -17.01 -9.71 -6.60
CA LEU A 134 -18.01 -9.45 -7.63
C LEU A 134 -17.93 -7.97 -8.10
N PRO A 135 -18.30 -7.68 -9.37
CA PRO A 135 -18.27 -6.32 -9.90
C PRO A 135 -19.00 -5.28 -9.04
N GLU A 136 -20.18 -5.64 -8.50
CA GLU A 136 -20.94 -4.76 -7.61
C GLU A 136 -20.16 -4.37 -6.35
N HIS A 137 -19.45 -5.31 -5.71
CA HIS A 137 -18.62 -5.04 -4.53
C HIS A 137 -17.42 -4.17 -4.87
N LEU A 138 -16.81 -4.40 -6.05
CA LEU A 138 -15.71 -3.56 -6.53
C LEU A 138 -16.15 -2.11 -6.79
N LEU A 139 -17.36 -1.93 -7.33
CA LEU A 139 -17.94 -0.60 -7.53
C LEU A 139 -18.24 0.12 -6.21
N GLU A 140 -18.70 -0.60 -5.18
CA GLU A 140 -18.88 -0.07 -3.82
C GLU A 140 -17.54 0.35 -3.20
N MET A 141 -16.48 -0.45 -3.35
CA MET A 141 -15.12 -0.10 -2.91
C MET A 141 -14.63 1.18 -3.61
N LEU A 142 -14.82 1.29 -4.93
CA LEU A 142 -14.42 2.48 -5.68
C LEU A 142 -15.25 3.71 -5.31
N GLU A 143 -16.53 3.56 -4.97
CA GLU A 143 -17.35 4.66 -4.46
C GLU A 143 -16.81 5.17 -3.11
N ALA A 144 -16.48 4.26 -2.20
CA ALA A 144 -15.88 4.62 -0.92
C ALA A 144 -14.52 5.33 -1.11
N LEU A 145 -13.68 4.82 -2.00
CA LEU A 145 -12.39 5.43 -2.36
C LEU A 145 -12.56 6.80 -3.03
N GLY A 146 -13.61 7.01 -3.80
CA GLY A 146 -13.90 8.28 -4.46
C GLY A 146 -14.16 9.45 -3.50
N ARG A 147 -14.40 9.18 -2.22
CA ARG A 147 -14.49 10.19 -1.16
C ARG A 147 -13.10 10.70 -0.72
N ASN A 148 -12.05 10.01 -1.12
CA ASN A 148 -10.67 10.39 -0.82
C ASN A 148 -10.14 11.31 -1.92
N THR A 149 -9.87 12.57 -1.56
CA THR A 149 -9.40 13.61 -2.48
C THR A 149 -7.96 13.41 -2.98
N TRP A 150 -7.22 12.47 -2.39
CA TRP A 150 -5.83 12.17 -2.74
C TRP A 150 -5.70 11.19 -3.92
N LEU A 151 -6.77 10.46 -4.23
CA LEU A 151 -6.76 9.49 -5.32
C LEU A 151 -6.92 10.19 -6.69
N PRO A 152 -6.25 9.68 -7.73
CA PRO A 152 -6.34 10.25 -9.08
C PRO A 152 -7.73 9.97 -9.67
N THR A 153 -8.55 11.00 -9.74
CA THR A 153 -9.97 10.92 -10.16
C THR A 153 -10.13 10.30 -11.55
N LYS A 154 -9.25 10.62 -12.50
CA LYS A 154 -9.34 10.09 -13.87
C LYS A 154 -9.15 8.59 -13.93
N GLU A 155 -8.17 8.07 -13.19
CA GLU A 155 -7.87 6.64 -13.10
C GLU A 155 -8.99 5.89 -12.37
N LEU A 156 -9.53 6.48 -11.32
CA LEU A 156 -10.67 5.93 -10.57
C LEU A 156 -11.90 5.79 -11.48
N GLU A 157 -12.29 6.84 -12.20
CA GLU A 157 -13.42 6.84 -13.11
C GLU A 157 -13.21 5.88 -14.30
N LYS A 158 -11.98 5.75 -14.78
CA LYS A 158 -11.63 4.79 -15.81
C LYS A 158 -11.84 3.36 -15.31
N LEU A 159 -11.28 3.02 -14.16
CA LEU A 159 -11.40 1.68 -13.55
C LEU A 159 -12.88 1.34 -13.27
N ARG A 160 -13.64 2.31 -12.75
CA ARG A 160 -15.08 2.16 -12.51
C ARG A 160 -15.84 1.78 -13.77
N ARG A 161 -15.57 2.45 -14.90
CA ARG A 161 -16.19 2.13 -16.20
C ARG A 161 -15.79 0.74 -16.70
N GLU A 162 -14.51 0.40 -16.63
CA GLU A 162 -14.01 -0.91 -17.07
C GLU A 162 -14.70 -2.03 -16.30
N ILE A 163 -14.82 -1.93 -14.98
CA ILE A 163 -15.52 -2.93 -14.15
C ILE A 163 -17.00 -2.99 -14.48
N ALA A 164 -17.68 -1.84 -14.62
CA ALA A 164 -19.10 -1.78 -14.95
C ALA A 164 -19.43 -2.39 -16.32
N GLU A 165 -18.52 -2.28 -17.29
CA GLU A 165 -18.65 -2.81 -18.63
C GLU A 165 -18.14 -4.26 -18.79
N GLY A 166 -17.45 -4.78 -17.78
CA GLY A 166 -16.88 -6.13 -17.78
C GLY A 166 -15.74 -6.30 -18.80
N LYS A 167 -14.96 -5.24 -19.02
CA LYS A 167 -13.87 -5.22 -20.04
C LYS A 167 -12.50 -5.17 -19.42
#